data_20e440fa598826f0bc3ab403e0fae692
#
_entry.id   20e440fa598826f0bc3ab403e0fae692
#
_cell.length_a   1.000
_cell.length_b   1.000
_cell.length_c   1.000
_cell.angle_alpha   90.00
_cell.angle_beta   90.00
_cell.angle_gamma   90.00
#
_symmetry.space_group_name_H-M   'P 1'
#
loop_
_entity.id
_entity.type
_entity.pdbx_description
1 polymer ?
#
loop_
_entity_poly.entity_id
_entity_poly.type
_entity_poly.pdbx_seq_one_letter_code
_entity_poly.pdbx_strand_id
1 'polypeptide(L)' 'MSETLLDVQGLTCPLPVLKANKALRSLPPGAKLTVLATDPASVKDFRAYAAETGHALVAFSEEKGVYRFTLKKREEPATP' A
#
# COMPACT_ATOMS: atom_id res chain seq x y z
N MET A 1 9.11 9.77 12.03
CA MET A 1 9.32 8.84 11.21
C MET A 1 8.33 7.85 11.23
N SER A 2 7.60 7.73 10.29
CA SER A 2 6.41 7.02 10.32
C SER A 2 6.35 6.04 9.22
N GLU A 3 7.26 5.11 9.20
CA GLU A 3 7.24 4.10 8.20
C GLU A 3 6.83 2.80 8.84
N THR A 4 5.77 2.20 8.33
CA THR A 4 5.21 0.98 8.87
C THR A 4 5.35 -0.12 7.84
N LEU A 5 5.67 -1.32 8.27
CA LEU A 5 5.78 -2.46 7.37
C LEU A 5 4.58 -3.37 7.53
N LEU A 6 3.96 -3.73 6.42
CA LEU A 6 2.82 -4.64 6.39
C LEU A 6 3.18 -5.83 5.53
N ASP A 7 3.20 -7.01 6.12
CA ASP A 7 3.56 -8.22 5.38
C ASP A 7 2.28 -8.97 5.02
N VAL A 8 1.96 -8.99 3.75
CA VAL A 8 0.81 -9.72 3.25
C VAL A 8 1.22 -10.80 2.26
N GLN A 9 2.45 -11.30 2.41
CA GLN A 9 2.92 -12.38 1.56
C GLN A 9 2.03 -13.59 1.76
N GLY A 10 1.79 -14.31 0.68
CA GLY A 10 0.92 -15.47 0.73
C GLY A 10 -0.55 -15.18 0.56
N LEU A 11 -0.95 -13.93 0.65
CA LEU A 11 -2.36 -13.59 0.46
C LEU A 11 -2.62 -13.28 -1.00
N THR A 12 -3.84 -13.56 -1.45
CA THR A 12 -4.21 -13.32 -2.83
C THR A 12 -5.16 -12.14 -2.93
N CYS A 13 -5.23 -11.59 -4.13
CA CYS A 13 -6.13 -10.49 -4.45
C CYS A 13 -7.55 -10.84 -4.02
N PRO A 14 -8.26 -9.92 -3.37
CA PRO A 14 -7.89 -8.53 -3.12
C PRO A 14 -7.37 -8.28 -1.71
N LEU A 15 -6.99 -9.32 -0.98
CA LEU A 15 -6.63 -9.20 0.42
C LEU A 15 -5.45 -8.24 0.68
N PRO A 16 -4.39 -8.26 -0.14
CA PRO A 16 -3.29 -7.33 0.13
C PRO A 16 -3.74 -5.87 0.16
N VAL A 17 -4.58 -5.48 -0.80
CA VAL A 17 -5.05 -4.10 -0.85
C VAL A 17 -5.98 -3.79 0.32
N LEU A 18 -6.84 -4.74 0.67
CA LEU A 18 -7.76 -4.51 1.78
C LEU A 18 -7.02 -4.32 3.09
N LYS A 19 -5.98 -5.12 3.31
CA LYS A 19 -5.20 -4.98 4.53
C LYS A 19 -4.40 -3.69 4.54
N ALA A 20 -3.88 -3.29 3.37
CA ALA A 20 -3.15 -2.03 3.27
C ALA A 20 -4.06 -0.85 3.53
N ASN A 21 -5.28 -0.91 3.01
CA ASN A 21 -6.26 0.14 3.24
C ASN A 21 -6.53 0.31 4.73
N LYS A 22 -6.73 -0.80 5.41
CA LYS A 22 -6.98 -0.76 6.84
C LYS A 22 -5.80 -0.17 7.60
N ALA A 23 -4.58 -0.57 7.23
CA ALA A 23 -3.39 -0.08 7.89
C ALA A 23 -3.21 1.42 7.66
N LEU A 24 -3.45 1.89 6.44
CA LEU A 24 -3.30 3.31 6.14
C LEU A 24 -4.29 4.16 6.91
N ARG A 25 -5.47 3.64 7.16
CA ARG A 25 -6.48 4.40 7.88
C ARG A 25 -6.06 4.70 9.31
N SER A 26 -5.16 3.90 9.86
CA SER A 26 -4.68 4.12 11.21
C SER A 26 -3.46 5.01 11.26
N LEU A 27 -2.91 5.38 10.12
CA LEU A 27 -1.68 6.15 10.10
C LEU A 27 -1.97 7.63 9.93
N PRO A 28 -1.09 8.49 10.43
CA PRO A 28 -1.29 9.93 10.24
C PRO A 28 -1.00 10.32 8.79
N PRO A 29 -1.53 11.46 8.34
CA PRO A 29 -1.27 11.94 7.00
C PRO A 29 0.23 12.08 6.76
N GLY A 30 0.68 11.72 5.56
CA GLY A 30 2.09 11.79 5.22
C GLY A 30 2.89 10.59 5.63
N ALA A 31 2.31 9.68 6.40
CA ALA A 31 3.02 8.48 6.83
C ALA A 31 3.22 7.54 5.65
N LYS A 32 4.25 6.73 5.74
CA LYS A 32 4.56 5.76 4.69
C LYS A 32 4.28 4.36 5.18
N LEU A 33 3.71 3.56 4.29
CA LEU A 33 3.44 2.16 4.55
C LEU A 33 4.16 1.32 3.50
N THR A 34 4.99 0.40 3.94
CA THR A 34 5.65 -0.52 3.04
C THR A 34 4.92 -1.84 3.11
N VAL A 35 4.50 -2.35 1.96
CA VAL A 35 3.73 -3.57 1.86
C VAL A 35 4.53 -4.62 1.11
N LEU A 36 4.63 -5.81 1.65
CA LEU A 36 5.26 -6.94 0.97
C LEU A 36 4.18 -7.91 0.54
N ALA A 37 4.15 -8.24 -0.74
CA ALA A 37 3.15 -9.14 -1.30
C ALA A 37 3.80 -10.10 -2.26
N THR A 38 3.17 -11.24 -2.49
CA THR A 38 3.69 -12.22 -3.43
C THR A 38 2.73 -12.52 -4.57
N ASP A 39 1.51 -11.98 -4.53
CA ASP A 39 0.54 -12.20 -5.58
C ASP A 39 0.81 -11.22 -6.73
N PRO A 40 1.09 -11.71 -7.96
CA PRO A 40 1.36 -10.79 -9.07
C PRO A 40 0.23 -9.81 -9.34
N ALA A 41 -0.99 -10.16 -9.03
CA ALA A 41 -2.12 -9.24 -9.25
C ALA A 41 -2.05 -8.02 -8.36
N SER A 42 -1.28 -8.09 -7.27
CA SER A 42 -1.20 -6.95 -6.37
C SER A 42 -0.55 -5.73 -7.02
N VAL A 43 0.29 -5.91 -8.04
CA VAL A 43 0.90 -4.77 -8.72
C VAL A 43 -0.19 -3.88 -9.32
N LYS A 44 -1.10 -4.50 -10.09
CA LYS A 44 -2.17 -3.76 -10.72
C LYS A 44 -3.12 -3.21 -9.68
N ASP A 45 -3.41 -4.02 -8.66
CA ASP A 45 -4.36 -3.63 -7.64
C ASP A 45 -3.88 -2.43 -6.83
N PHE A 46 -2.60 -2.39 -6.48
CA PHE A 46 -2.07 -1.25 -5.71
C PHE A 46 -1.99 0.00 -6.55
N ARG A 47 -1.73 -0.12 -7.84
CA ARG A 47 -1.75 1.05 -8.70
C ARG A 47 -3.15 1.64 -8.80
N ALA A 48 -4.15 0.78 -8.96
CA ALA A 48 -5.52 1.24 -9.01
C ALA A 48 -5.95 1.85 -7.69
N TYR A 49 -5.57 1.21 -6.60
CA TYR A 49 -5.91 1.69 -5.26
C TYR A 49 -5.35 3.09 -5.03
N ALA A 50 -4.08 3.30 -5.40
CA ALA A 50 -3.46 4.61 -5.22
C ALA A 50 -4.17 5.67 -6.03
N ALA A 51 -4.52 5.34 -7.27
CA ALA A 51 -5.20 6.29 -8.14
C ALA A 51 -6.59 6.62 -7.61
N GLU A 52 -7.29 5.65 -7.06
CA GLU A 52 -8.65 5.87 -6.60
C GLU A 52 -8.72 6.61 -5.27
N THR A 53 -7.73 6.42 -4.42
CA THR A 53 -7.80 6.98 -3.07
C THR A 53 -7.02 8.26 -2.90
N GLY A 54 -6.12 8.55 -3.83
CA GLY A 54 -5.26 9.72 -3.70
C GLY A 54 -4.01 9.48 -2.87
N HIS A 55 -3.84 8.27 -2.32
CA HIS A 55 -2.56 7.95 -1.69
C HIS A 55 -1.53 7.77 -2.79
N ALA A 56 -0.28 8.04 -2.48
CA ALA A 56 0.77 7.98 -3.48
C ALA A 56 1.53 6.66 -3.40
N LEU A 57 1.71 6.01 -4.54
CA LEU A 57 2.60 4.86 -4.62
C LEU A 57 3.97 5.42 -4.97
N VAL A 58 4.81 5.60 -3.97
CA VAL A 58 6.06 6.34 -4.16
C VAL A 58 7.24 5.45 -4.51
N ALA A 59 7.13 4.16 -4.30
CA ALA A 59 8.21 3.25 -4.65
C ALA A 59 7.66 1.86 -4.88
N PHE A 60 8.30 1.14 -5.75
CA PHE A 60 7.94 -0.23 -6.07
C PHE A 60 9.19 -0.99 -6.45
N SER A 61 9.32 -2.20 -5.96
CA SER A 61 10.39 -3.08 -6.38
C SER A 61 9.91 -4.52 -6.30
N GLU A 62 10.62 -5.39 -6.98
CA GLU A 62 10.31 -6.80 -6.95
C GLU A 62 11.62 -7.55 -6.87
N GLU A 63 11.68 -8.54 -5.98
CA GLU A 63 12.88 -9.35 -5.86
C GLU A 63 12.47 -10.75 -5.50
N LYS A 64 12.82 -11.69 -6.36
CA LYS A 64 12.56 -13.11 -6.12
C LYS A 64 11.10 -13.40 -5.80
N GLY A 65 10.22 -12.77 -6.53
CA GLY A 65 8.78 -13.02 -6.37
C GLY A 65 8.12 -12.24 -5.25
N VAL A 66 8.85 -11.40 -4.55
CA VAL A 66 8.27 -10.57 -3.51
C VAL A 66 8.17 -9.14 -4.04
N TYR A 67 6.95 -8.61 -4.04
CA TYR A 67 6.69 -7.26 -4.50
C TYR A 67 6.66 -6.34 -3.29
N ARG A 68 7.40 -5.24 -3.38
CA ARG A 68 7.48 -4.29 -2.29
C ARG A 68 6.91 -2.97 -2.75
N PHE A 69 5.86 -2.53 -2.09
CA PHE A 69 5.20 -1.27 -2.43
C PHE A 69 5.37 -0.31 -1.27
N THR A 70 5.73 0.93 -1.56
CA THR A 70 5.75 1.96 -0.53
C THR A 70 4.66 2.96 -0.86
N LEU A 71 3.68 3.07 0.02
CA LEU A 71 2.56 3.98 -0.14
C LEU A 71 2.71 5.11 0.85
N LYS A 72 2.45 6.33 0.39
CA LYS A 72 2.45 7.47 1.27
C LYS A 72 1.01 7.93 1.45
N LYS A 73 0.56 8.01 2.68
CA LYS A 73 -0.80 8.42 2.95
C LYS A 73 -0.96 9.89 2.53
N ARG A 74 -2.06 10.17 1.84
CA ARG A 74 -2.29 11.53 1.38
C ARG A 74 -2.33 12.45 2.59
N GLU A 75 -1.77 13.62 2.41
CA GLU A 75 -1.66 14.54 3.51
C GLU A 75 -2.89 15.35 3.74
N GLU A 76 -3.63 15.56 2.68
CA GLU A 76 -4.78 16.35 2.81
C GLU A 76 -5.91 15.55 3.32
N PRO A 77 -6.48 15.84 4.44
CA PRO A 77 -7.60 15.05 4.92
C PRO A 77 -8.76 15.22 4.00
N ALA A 78 -9.59 14.23 3.99
CA ALA A 78 -10.76 14.29 3.18
C ALA A 78 -11.57 15.44 3.67
N THR A 79 -11.63 16.48 2.92
CA THR A 79 -12.36 17.57 3.37
C THR A 79 -13.74 17.38 3.03
N PRO A 80 -14.60 17.74 3.81
CA PRO A 80 -16.00 17.62 3.55
C PRO A 80 -16.45 18.60 2.50
#